data_059e43d73f441c59f632556ee0cfe0e0
#
_entry.id   059e43d73f441c59f632556ee0cfe0e0
#
_cell.length_a   1.000
_cell.length_b   1.000
_cell.length_c   1.000
_cell.angle_alpha   90.00
_cell.angle_beta   90.00
_cell.angle_gamma   90.00
#
_symmetry.space_group_name_H-M   'P 1'
#
loop_
_entity.id
_entity.type
_entity.pdbx_description
1 polymer ?
#
loop_
_entity_poly.entity_id
_entity_poly.type
_entity_poly.pdbx_seq_one_letter_code
_entity_poly.pdbx_strand_id
1 'polypeptide(L)'
;MGELLHVSSSPHIRSKVTTDYLMKMVIVALMPATVAGVCFFGWKALLLVCLSVATCVATEGIYETLMHKPLTIWDGSAVITGLLLGLNLPASAPWWIPVIGGVFAILIVKQLFGGLGQNIMNPALAARCFLLLSFTGQMTNFTAGGGLVKLVDTVSGATPLAAVKAGEKVDLLSLFLGNTQGTIGETSALAILIGAVFLLIFKVIDWRIPCTYIGSFAIFVILFGGHGADGYYLLEQLLGGGLMLGAWFMATDYVTTPITKRGQLVYGVILGCLTGLFRIFGASAEGVSYAIIFGNLLIPVIERLTVPTAFGKGGVKHEK
;
A
#
# COMPACT_ATOMS: atom_id res chain seq x y z
N MET A 1 30.78 49.36 6.52
CA MET A 1 29.90 48.36 7.13
C MET A 1 30.26 47.02 6.47
N GLY A 2 30.95 46.14 7.23
CA GLY A 2 31.31 44.82 6.71
C GLY A 2 30.06 43.98 6.52
N GLU A 3 29.88 43.44 5.33
CA GLU A 3 28.81 42.45 5.09
C GLU A 3 29.10 41.23 5.97
N LEU A 4 28.20 40.95 6.90
CA LEU A 4 28.23 39.74 7.72
C LEU A 4 28.07 38.51 6.81
N LEU A 5 29.11 37.71 6.71
CA LEU A 5 29.07 36.44 5.99
C LEU A 5 28.08 35.50 6.69
N HIS A 6 27.09 35.03 5.93
CA HIS A 6 26.17 34.00 6.41
C HIS A 6 26.89 32.65 6.53
N VAL A 7 27.13 32.20 7.75
CA VAL A 7 27.64 30.86 8.02
C VAL A 7 26.46 29.94 8.32
N SER A 8 26.21 28.97 7.45
CA SER A 8 25.21 27.91 7.69
C SER A 8 25.87 26.63 8.17
N SER A 9 25.21 25.91 9.07
CA SER A 9 25.65 24.57 9.47
C SER A 9 25.56 23.58 8.30
N SER A 10 26.43 22.59 8.24
CA SER A 10 26.31 21.49 7.25
C SER A 10 24.97 20.74 7.39
N PRO A 11 24.41 20.26 6.26
CA PRO A 11 24.93 20.32 4.90
C PRO A 11 24.64 21.66 4.23
N HIS A 12 25.63 22.21 3.52
CA HIS A 12 25.47 23.47 2.77
C HIS A 12 24.68 23.31 1.47
N ILE A 13 24.66 22.10 0.92
CA ILE A 13 23.89 21.75 -0.29
C ILE A 13 22.68 20.92 0.14
N ARG A 14 21.47 21.39 -0.16
CA ARG A 14 20.23 20.70 0.12
C ARG A 14 19.50 20.35 -1.17
N SER A 15 18.84 19.18 -1.18
CA SER A 15 17.92 18.83 -2.29
C SER A 15 16.73 19.80 -2.31
N LYS A 16 16.26 20.15 -3.51
CA LYS A 16 15.01 20.90 -3.70
C LYS A 16 13.77 20.03 -3.48
N VAL A 17 13.93 18.70 -3.41
CA VAL A 17 12.83 17.76 -3.17
C VAL A 17 12.53 17.74 -1.68
N THR A 18 11.34 18.19 -1.31
CA THR A 18 10.83 18.21 0.06
C THR A 18 9.88 17.04 0.29
N THR A 19 9.63 16.72 1.55
CA THR A 19 8.64 15.69 1.94
C THR A 19 7.25 16.02 1.39
N ASP A 20 6.82 17.28 1.51
CA ASP A 20 5.54 17.76 0.96
C ASP A 20 5.41 17.54 -0.54
N TYR A 21 6.49 17.76 -1.29
CA TYR A 21 6.50 17.52 -2.72
C TYR A 21 6.27 16.03 -3.02
N LEU A 22 7.00 15.15 -2.33
CA LEU A 22 6.86 13.70 -2.51
C LEU A 22 5.45 13.21 -2.16
N MET A 23 4.89 13.67 -1.03
CA MET A 23 3.53 13.30 -0.60
C MET A 23 2.48 13.78 -1.61
N LYS A 24 2.59 15.00 -2.13
CA LYS A 24 1.69 15.51 -3.17
C LYS A 24 1.75 14.66 -4.45
N MET A 25 2.95 14.23 -4.86
CA MET A 25 3.12 13.35 -6.02
C MET A 25 2.44 11.99 -5.82
N VAL A 26 2.51 11.41 -4.62
CA VAL A 26 1.81 10.16 -4.29
C VAL A 26 0.29 10.35 -4.33
N ILE A 27 -0.23 11.48 -3.81
CA ILE A 27 -1.67 11.80 -3.88
C ILE A 27 -2.12 11.87 -5.34
N VAL A 28 -1.38 12.60 -6.20
CA VAL A 28 -1.70 12.71 -7.63
C VAL A 28 -1.66 11.33 -8.31
N ALA A 29 -0.68 10.49 -7.97
CA ALA A 29 -0.56 9.14 -8.52
C ALA A 29 -1.69 8.18 -8.09
N LEU A 30 -2.32 8.42 -6.93
CA LEU A 30 -3.48 7.66 -6.47
C LEU A 30 -4.81 8.12 -7.10
N MET A 31 -4.84 9.31 -7.71
CA MET A 31 -6.08 9.84 -8.29
C MET A 31 -6.68 8.96 -9.40
N PRO A 32 -5.90 8.38 -10.35
CA PRO A 32 -6.47 7.48 -11.35
C PRO A 32 -7.20 6.29 -10.73
N ALA A 33 -6.62 5.64 -9.71
CA ALA A 33 -7.25 4.53 -9.01
C ALA A 33 -8.51 4.98 -8.24
N THR A 34 -8.47 6.16 -7.62
CA THR A 34 -9.61 6.75 -6.91
C THR A 34 -10.77 7.05 -7.87
N VAL A 35 -10.46 7.70 -9.01
CA VAL A 35 -11.47 8.02 -10.04
C VAL A 35 -12.07 6.73 -10.61
N ALA A 36 -11.26 5.74 -10.95
CA ALA A 36 -11.73 4.44 -11.43
C ALA A 36 -12.66 3.78 -10.40
N GLY A 37 -12.27 3.73 -9.13
CA GLY A 37 -13.10 3.19 -8.05
C GLY A 37 -14.45 3.90 -7.91
N VAL A 38 -14.46 5.24 -8.02
CA VAL A 38 -15.71 6.02 -7.98
C VAL A 38 -16.58 5.74 -9.23
N CYS A 39 -15.97 5.61 -10.41
CA CYS A 39 -16.70 5.28 -11.64
C CYS A 39 -17.37 3.90 -11.56
N PHE A 40 -16.70 2.90 -10.99
CA PHE A 40 -17.22 1.54 -10.88
C PHE A 40 -18.22 1.37 -9.73
N PHE A 41 -17.95 1.94 -8.56
CA PHE A 41 -18.75 1.73 -7.35
C PHE A 41 -19.70 2.91 -7.00
N GLY A 42 -19.57 4.04 -7.71
CA GLY A 42 -20.47 5.17 -7.59
C GLY A 42 -20.25 6.04 -6.35
N TRP A 43 -21.30 6.80 -5.99
CA TRP A 43 -21.25 7.84 -4.95
C TRP A 43 -20.87 7.32 -3.58
N LYS A 44 -21.26 6.10 -3.22
CA LYS A 44 -20.91 5.50 -1.94
C LYS A 44 -19.40 5.35 -1.77
N ALA A 45 -18.69 4.93 -2.83
CA ALA A 45 -17.24 4.81 -2.80
C ALA A 45 -16.57 6.17 -2.57
N LEU A 46 -17.03 7.22 -3.25
CA LEU A 46 -16.53 8.58 -3.04
C LEU A 46 -16.73 9.02 -1.59
N LEU A 47 -17.93 8.80 -1.03
CA LEU A 47 -18.23 9.14 0.36
C LEU A 47 -17.30 8.42 1.35
N LEU A 48 -17.07 7.11 1.16
CA LEU A 48 -16.19 6.34 2.04
C LEU A 48 -14.75 6.81 1.97
N VAL A 49 -14.23 7.10 0.77
CA VAL A 49 -12.87 7.64 0.59
C VAL A 49 -12.75 9.03 1.22
N CYS A 50 -13.69 9.94 0.95
CA CYS A 50 -13.68 11.28 1.54
C CYS A 50 -13.77 11.22 3.07
N LEU A 51 -14.61 10.35 3.61
CA LEU A 51 -14.77 10.18 5.05
C LEU A 51 -13.51 9.62 5.70
N SER A 52 -12.85 8.65 5.05
CA SER A 52 -11.57 8.11 5.49
C SER A 52 -10.49 9.20 5.56
N VAL A 53 -10.35 9.99 4.48
CA VAL A 53 -9.40 11.11 4.44
C VAL A 53 -9.71 12.16 5.50
N ALA A 54 -10.97 12.60 5.58
CA ALA A 54 -11.39 13.59 6.57
C ALA A 54 -11.13 13.14 8.01
N THR A 55 -11.41 11.88 8.30
CA THR A 55 -11.16 11.30 9.63
C THR A 55 -9.67 11.23 9.95
N CYS A 56 -8.83 10.80 9.00
CA CYS A 56 -7.39 10.76 9.21
C CYS A 56 -6.81 12.15 9.49
N VAL A 57 -7.17 13.15 8.69
CA VAL A 57 -6.70 14.53 8.86
C VAL A 57 -7.23 15.13 10.17
N ALA A 58 -8.50 14.93 10.48
CA ALA A 58 -9.10 15.43 11.73
C ALA A 58 -8.44 14.78 12.96
N THR A 59 -8.21 13.47 12.96
CA THR A 59 -7.57 12.75 14.07
C THR A 59 -6.14 13.26 14.29
N GLU A 60 -5.38 13.49 13.22
CA GLU A 60 -4.03 14.04 13.32
C GLU A 60 -4.05 15.44 13.92
N GLY A 61 -4.88 16.35 13.40
CA GLY A 61 -4.99 17.70 13.91
C GLY A 61 -5.46 17.79 15.35
N ILE A 62 -6.44 16.97 15.73
CA ILE A 62 -6.92 16.90 17.12
C ILE A 62 -5.80 16.42 18.05
N TYR A 63 -5.10 15.35 17.69
CA TYR A 63 -4.02 14.80 18.50
C TYR A 63 -2.87 15.81 18.68
N GLU A 64 -2.40 16.41 17.59
CA GLU A 64 -1.31 17.40 17.62
C GLU A 64 -1.67 18.63 18.46
N THR A 65 -2.91 19.11 18.33
CA THR A 65 -3.41 20.25 19.14
C THR A 65 -3.48 19.89 20.62
N LEU A 66 -4.04 18.72 20.97
CA LEU A 66 -4.15 18.26 22.36
C LEU A 66 -2.79 18.02 23.02
N MET A 67 -1.81 17.53 22.24
CA MET A 67 -0.45 17.23 22.72
C MET A 67 0.52 18.42 22.59
N HIS A 68 -0.01 19.61 22.20
CA HIS A 68 0.79 20.82 21.96
C HIS A 68 1.97 20.59 21.00
N LYS A 69 1.81 19.72 20.00
CA LYS A 69 2.79 19.46 18.94
C LYS A 69 2.61 20.46 17.79
N PRO A 70 3.67 20.71 16.99
CA PRO A 70 3.53 21.47 15.77
C PRO A 70 2.55 20.77 14.80
N LEU A 71 1.66 21.53 14.17
CA LEU A 71 0.69 21.02 13.23
C LEU A 71 1.40 20.55 11.93
N THR A 72 1.35 19.25 11.65
CA THR A 72 1.94 18.63 10.45
C THR A 72 0.92 18.26 9.37
N ILE A 73 -0.35 18.63 9.55
CA ILE A 73 -1.47 18.30 8.65
C ILE A 73 -1.18 18.64 7.17
N TRP A 74 -0.38 19.69 6.94
CA TRP A 74 -0.09 20.22 5.61
C TRP A 74 0.92 19.37 4.82
N ASP A 75 1.59 18.41 5.45
CA ASP A 75 2.54 17.50 4.78
C ASP A 75 1.87 16.50 3.84
N GLY A 76 0.55 16.31 3.95
CA GLY A 76 -0.25 15.42 3.12
C GLY A 76 -0.19 13.95 3.52
N SER A 77 0.57 13.57 4.54
CA SER A 77 0.74 12.16 4.93
C SER A 77 -0.55 11.52 5.49
N ALA A 78 -1.36 12.31 6.26
CA ALA A 78 -2.67 11.85 6.71
C ALA A 78 -3.65 11.67 5.55
N VAL A 79 -3.56 12.52 4.53
CA VAL A 79 -4.36 12.39 3.31
C VAL A 79 -4.03 11.09 2.59
N ILE A 80 -2.75 10.76 2.41
CA ILE A 80 -2.33 9.50 1.79
C ILE A 80 -2.82 8.31 2.60
N THR A 81 -2.66 8.33 3.92
CA THR A 81 -3.13 7.26 4.80
C THR A 81 -4.64 7.06 4.64
N GLY A 82 -5.41 8.15 4.62
CA GLY A 82 -6.85 8.10 4.42
C GLY A 82 -7.26 7.63 3.03
N LEU A 83 -6.56 8.06 1.97
CA LEU A 83 -6.78 7.59 0.60
C LEU A 83 -6.50 6.09 0.48
N LEU A 84 -5.34 5.63 0.93
CA LEU A 84 -4.97 4.21 0.89
C LEU A 84 -5.93 3.36 1.71
N LEU A 85 -6.34 3.81 2.90
CA LEU A 85 -7.33 3.11 3.70
C LEU A 85 -8.68 3.05 2.98
N GLY A 86 -9.19 4.18 2.48
CA GLY A 86 -10.46 4.26 1.76
C GLY A 86 -10.49 3.38 0.52
N LEU A 87 -9.39 3.36 -0.26
CA LEU A 87 -9.24 2.50 -1.44
C LEU A 87 -9.21 0.99 -1.10
N ASN A 88 -8.83 0.65 0.12
CA ASN A 88 -8.82 -0.73 0.62
C ASN A 88 -10.13 -1.19 1.27
N LEU A 89 -11.16 -0.34 1.30
CA LEU A 89 -12.49 -0.71 1.81
C LEU A 89 -13.38 -1.27 0.70
N PRO A 90 -14.29 -2.20 1.01
CA PRO A 90 -15.38 -2.55 0.10
C PRO A 90 -16.39 -1.40 0.00
N ALA A 91 -16.97 -1.19 -1.18
CA ALA A 91 -17.95 -0.12 -1.41
C ALA A 91 -19.26 -0.32 -0.61
N SER A 92 -19.53 -1.53 -0.15
CA SER A 92 -20.67 -1.87 0.70
C SER A 92 -20.47 -1.52 2.17
N ALA A 93 -19.24 -1.17 2.59
CA ALA A 93 -18.93 -0.87 3.98
C ALA A 93 -19.84 0.24 4.55
N PRO A 94 -20.27 0.12 5.81
CA PRO A 94 -21.00 1.20 6.48
C PRO A 94 -20.05 2.38 6.77
N TRP A 95 -20.64 3.58 6.84
CA TRP A 95 -19.92 4.85 6.99
C TRP A 95 -19.01 4.95 8.23
N TRP A 96 -19.30 4.20 9.28
CA TRP A 96 -18.50 4.21 10.51
C TRP A 96 -17.19 3.39 10.43
N ILE A 97 -17.08 2.45 9.49
CA ILE A 97 -15.87 1.65 9.25
C ILE A 97 -14.65 2.52 8.91
N PRO A 98 -14.70 3.42 7.89
CA PRO A 98 -13.57 4.30 7.61
C PRO A 98 -13.23 5.23 8.76
N VAL A 99 -14.22 5.60 9.61
CA VAL A 99 -13.97 6.44 10.79
C VAL A 99 -13.14 5.68 11.82
N ILE A 100 -13.55 4.47 12.20
CA ILE A 100 -12.79 3.65 13.15
C ILE A 100 -11.40 3.33 12.59
N GLY A 101 -11.32 2.94 11.31
CA GLY A 101 -10.05 2.65 10.65
C GLY A 101 -9.11 3.86 10.59
N GLY A 102 -9.63 5.04 10.26
CA GLY A 102 -8.86 6.27 10.20
C GLY A 102 -8.30 6.70 11.57
N VAL A 103 -9.12 6.63 12.61
CA VAL A 103 -8.68 6.90 13.99
C VAL A 103 -7.60 5.89 14.40
N PHE A 104 -7.79 4.62 14.15
CA PHE A 104 -6.79 3.58 14.46
C PHE A 104 -5.47 3.82 13.71
N ALA A 105 -5.53 4.08 12.40
CA ALA A 105 -4.36 4.31 11.56
C ALA A 105 -3.51 5.48 12.06
N ILE A 106 -4.15 6.61 12.34
CA ILE A 106 -3.45 7.83 12.70
C ILE A 106 -3.07 7.84 14.17
N LEU A 107 -4.00 7.57 15.09
CA LEU A 107 -3.70 7.66 16.51
C LEU A 107 -2.74 6.57 16.94
N ILE A 108 -3.09 5.30 16.69
CA ILE A 108 -2.36 4.17 17.25
C ILE A 108 -1.09 3.87 16.44
N VAL A 109 -1.18 3.81 15.10
CA VAL A 109 -0.05 3.34 14.29
C VAL A 109 0.93 4.46 13.94
N LYS A 110 0.46 5.73 13.82
CA LYS A 110 1.32 6.85 13.43
C LYS A 110 1.70 7.72 14.62
N GLN A 111 0.75 8.31 15.31
CA GLN A 111 1.01 9.36 16.31
C GLN A 111 1.57 8.86 17.63
N LEU A 112 1.16 7.69 18.13
CA LEU A 112 1.72 7.10 19.35
C LEU A 112 3.19 6.71 19.22
N PHE A 113 3.66 6.42 18.01
CA PHE A 113 5.09 6.12 17.75
C PHE A 113 5.94 7.37 17.49
N GLY A 114 5.34 8.55 17.39
CA GLY A 114 6.08 9.81 17.24
C GLY A 114 5.71 10.65 16.02
N GLY A 115 4.80 10.20 15.17
CA GLY A 115 4.33 10.88 13.97
C GLY A 115 5.04 10.43 12.70
N LEU A 116 5.11 11.33 11.70
CA LEU A 116 5.70 11.01 10.41
C LEU A 116 7.16 10.57 10.55
N GLY A 117 7.50 9.46 9.92
CA GLY A 117 8.87 8.92 9.93
C GLY A 117 9.20 7.98 11.08
N GLN A 118 8.30 7.81 12.08
CA GLN A 118 8.52 6.97 13.25
C GLN A 118 7.61 5.73 13.32
N ASN A 119 6.70 5.57 12.37
CA ASN A 119 5.80 4.43 12.32
C ASN A 119 6.56 3.13 11.98
N ILE A 120 6.25 2.07 12.73
CA ILE A 120 6.87 0.75 12.59
C ILE A 120 6.33 0.00 11.36
N MET A 121 5.08 0.28 10.98
CA MET A 121 4.39 -0.35 9.86
C MET A 121 3.53 0.67 9.11
N ASN A 122 3.10 0.32 7.91
CA ASN A 122 2.24 1.18 7.11
C ASN A 122 0.88 1.37 7.82
N PRO A 123 0.48 2.63 8.16
CA PRO A 123 -0.72 2.90 8.96
C PRO A 123 -2.02 2.46 8.28
N ALA A 124 -2.14 2.63 6.96
CA ALA A 124 -3.34 2.25 6.23
C ALA A 124 -3.53 0.72 6.21
N LEU A 125 -2.44 -0.04 6.03
CA LEU A 125 -2.48 -1.50 6.05
C LEU A 125 -2.75 -2.05 7.45
N ALA A 126 -2.15 -1.47 8.48
CA ALA A 126 -2.41 -1.86 9.86
C ALA A 126 -3.88 -1.65 10.22
N ALA A 127 -4.47 -0.51 9.82
CA ALA A 127 -5.89 -0.26 10.01
C ALA A 127 -6.77 -1.23 9.20
N ARG A 128 -6.40 -1.55 7.94
CA ARG A 128 -7.11 -2.57 7.15
C ARG A 128 -7.11 -3.92 7.86
N CYS A 129 -5.95 -4.38 8.34
CA CYS A 129 -5.86 -5.65 9.07
C CYS A 129 -6.68 -5.64 10.36
N PHE A 130 -6.63 -4.55 11.12
CA PHE A 130 -7.47 -4.38 12.31
C PHE A 130 -8.95 -4.48 11.96
N LEU A 131 -9.41 -3.77 10.92
CA LEU A 131 -10.81 -3.83 10.48
C LEU A 131 -11.21 -5.21 9.96
N LEU A 132 -10.34 -5.91 9.23
CA LEU A 132 -10.60 -7.27 8.76
C LEU A 132 -10.76 -8.25 9.91
N LEU A 133 -9.97 -8.13 10.96
CA LEU A 133 -10.05 -9.01 12.13
C LEU A 133 -11.27 -8.69 13.01
N SER A 134 -11.56 -7.40 13.20
CA SER A 134 -12.63 -6.96 14.12
C SER A 134 -14.02 -6.97 13.47
N PHE A 135 -14.11 -6.68 12.18
CA PHE A 135 -15.37 -6.49 11.43
C PHE A 135 -15.37 -7.28 10.12
N THR A 136 -15.00 -8.56 10.20
CA THR A 136 -14.85 -9.46 9.05
C THR A 136 -16.05 -9.43 8.12
N GLY A 137 -17.27 -9.53 8.67
CA GLY A 137 -18.51 -9.58 7.87
C GLY A 137 -18.74 -8.33 7.01
N GLN A 138 -18.38 -7.13 7.49
CA GLN A 138 -18.50 -5.89 6.74
C GLN A 138 -17.35 -5.71 5.74
N MET A 139 -16.15 -6.21 6.06
CA MET A 139 -14.96 -6.07 5.25
C MET A 139 -14.88 -7.09 4.11
N THR A 140 -15.58 -8.22 4.21
CA THR A 140 -15.60 -9.27 3.17
C THR A 140 -16.89 -9.28 2.32
N ASN A 141 -17.79 -8.34 2.57
CA ASN A 141 -19.01 -8.20 1.77
C ASN A 141 -18.73 -7.30 0.56
N PHE A 142 -18.55 -7.91 -0.61
CA PHE A 142 -18.27 -7.21 -1.87
C PHE A 142 -19.52 -7.12 -2.74
N THR A 143 -20.62 -6.57 -2.22
CA THR A 143 -21.79 -6.30 -3.06
C THR A 143 -21.50 -5.18 -4.04
N ALA A 144 -21.74 -5.40 -5.32
CA ALA A 144 -21.56 -4.39 -6.35
C ALA A 144 -22.52 -3.23 -6.09
N GLY A 145 -21.97 -2.04 -5.79
CA GLY A 145 -22.73 -0.80 -5.75
C GLY A 145 -23.08 -0.34 -7.16
N GLY A 146 -24.23 0.32 -7.34
CA GLY A 146 -24.62 0.91 -8.63
C GLY A 146 -23.68 2.06 -9.02
N GLY A 147 -22.61 1.75 -9.75
CA GLY A 147 -21.72 2.73 -10.35
C GLY A 147 -22.35 3.47 -11.52
N LEU A 148 -21.67 4.51 -12.01
CA LEU A 148 -22.05 5.23 -13.23
C LEU A 148 -21.97 4.34 -14.47
N VAL A 149 -21.14 3.31 -14.42
CA VAL A 149 -21.02 2.31 -15.45
C VAL A 149 -21.72 1.03 -14.96
N LYS A 150 -22.83 0.66 -15.59
CA LYS A 150 -23.51 -0.63 -15.34
C LYS A 150 -22.64 -1.73 -15.92
N LEU A 151 -21.69 -2.21 -15.17
CA LEU A 151 -20.69 -3.15 -15.67
C LEU A 151 -20.94 -4.61 -15.30
N VAL A 152 -21.67 -4.89 -14.24
CA VAL A 152 -22.09 -6.25 -13.89
C VAL A 152 -23.42 -6.20 -13.16
N ASP A 153 -24.34 -7.12 -13.48
CA ASP A 153 -25.55 -7.34 -12.71
C ASP A 153 -25.20 -7.56 -11.23
N THR A 154 -25.96 -6.91 -10.36
CA THR A 154 -25.82 -6.91 -8.91
C THR A 154 -26.08 -8.28 -8.30
N VAL A 155 -25.22 -9.24 -8.60
CA VAL A 155 -25.18 -10.53 -7.90
C VAL A 155 -24.07 -10.44 -6.87
N SER A 156 -24.38 -10.72 -5.61
CA SER A 156 -23.37 -10.90 -4.57
C SER A 156 -22.49 -12.10 -4.97
N GLY A 157 -21.37 -11.83 -5.61
CA GLY A 157 -20.46 -12.85 -6.11
C GLY A 157 -19.19 -12.91 -5.26
N ALA A 158 -18.48 -14.01 -5.39
CA ALA A 158 -17.15 -14.17 -4.83
C ALA A 158 -16.19 -13.16 -5.49
N THR A 159 -15.16 -12.71 -4.74
CA THR A 159 -14.07 -11.92 -5.36
C THR A 159 -13.39 -12.76 -6.45
N PRO A 160 -12.81 -12.11 -7.49
CA PRO A 160 -12.10 -12.83 -8.55
C PRO A 160 -11.10 -13.86 -8.03
N LEU A 161 -10.36 -13.52 -6.97
CA LEU A 161 -9.43 -14.46 -6.35
C LEU A 161 -10.12 -15.63 -5.64
N ALA A 162 -11.29 -15.42 -5.06
CA ALA A 162 -12.05 -16.51 -4.45
C ALA A 162 -12.64 -17.43 -5.54
N ALA A 163 -13.06 -16.88 -6.68
CA ALA A 163 -13.50 -17.65 -7.84
C ALA A 163 -12.35 -18.49 -8.44
N VAL A 164 -11.18 -17.88 -8.64
CA VAL A 164 -9.98 -18.60 -9.08
C VAL A 164 -9.60 -19.73 -8.11
N LYS A 165 -9.69 -19.48 -6.79
CA LYS A 165 -9.43 -20.50 -5.77
C LYS A 165 -10.46 -21.63 -5.79
N ALA A 166 -11.69 -21.36 -6.23
CA ALA A 166 -12.72 -22.38 -6.48
C ALA A 166 -12.56 -23.12 -7.82
N GLY A 167 -11.57 -22.75 -8.64
CA GLY A 167 -11.30 -23.35 -9.95
C GLY A 167 -12.08 -22.72 -11.11
N GLU A 168 -12.73 -21.58 -10.89
CA GLU A 168 -13.44 -20.83 -11.92
C GLU A 168 -12.46 -19.91 -12.67
N LYS A 169 -12.61 -19.81 -14.00
CA LYS A 169 -11.82 -18.87 -14.81
C LYS A 169 -12.45 -17.50 -14.77
N VAL A 170 -11.62 -16.48 -14.54
CA VAL A 170 -12.04 -15.09 -14.51
C VAL A 170 -11.54 -14.37 -15.76
N ASP A 171 -12.35 -13.55 -16.40
CA ASP A 171 -11.94 -12.79 -17.57
C ASP A 171 -10.82 -11.79 -17.23
N LEU A 172 -9.64 -12.00 -17.85
CA LEU A 172 -8.46 -11.17 -17.65
C LEU A 172 -8.67 -9.71 -18.04
N LEU A 173 -9.48 -9.47 -19.08
CA LEU A 173 -9.77 -8.12 -19.55
C LEU A 173 -10.59 -7.36 -18.49
N SER A 174 -11.55 -8.02 -17.90
CA SER A 174 -12.37 -7.48 -16.80
C SER A 174 -11.51 -7.18 -15.55
N LEU A 175 -10.55 -8.05 -15.21
CA LEU A 175 -9.57 -7.81 -14.13
C LEU A 175 -8.67 -6.61 -14.42
N PHE A 176 -8.20 -6.48 -15.66
CA PHE A 176 -7.30 -5.41 -16.05
C PHE A 176 -8.00 -4.05 -16.07
N LEU A 177 -9.20 -3.99 -16.62
CA LEU A 177 -9.99 -2.75 -16.69
C LEU A 177 -10.65 -2.38 -15.36
N GLY A 178 -11.00 -3.37 -14.52
CA GLY A 178 -11.58 -3.14 -13.21
C GLY A 178 -13.09 -3.48 -13.12
N ASN A 179 -13.63 -4.18 -14.10
CA ASN A 179 -15.04 -4.63 -14.09
C ASN A 179 -15.22 -5.89 -13.23
N THR A 180 -14.81 -5.83 -11.98
CA THR A 180 -14.82 -6.96 -11.05
C THR A 180 -15.21 -6.51 -9.65
N GLN A 181 -15.66 -7.47 -8.85
CA GLN A 181 -15.96 -7.22 -7.45
C GLN A 181 -14.65 -7.18 -6.64
N GLY A 182 -14.57 -6.25 -5.70
CA GLY A 182 -13.38 -6.08 -4.88
C GLY A 182 -13.45 -4.82 -4.01
N THR A 183 -12.32 -4.40 -3.48
CA THR A 183 -12.21 -3.12 -2.78
C THR A 183 -12.16 -1.97 -3.79
N ILE A 184 -12.47 -0.75 -3.33
CA ILE A 184 -12.64 0.44 -4.19
C ILE A 184 -11.41 0.69 -5.08
N GLY A 185 -10.20 0.50 -4.58
CA GLY A 185 -8.96 0.83 -5.29
C GLY A 185 -8.22 -0.34 -5.91
N GLU A 186 -8.65 -1.59 -5.66
CA GLU A 186 -7.95 -2.78 -6.14
C GLU A 186 -8.48 -3.31 -7.47
N THR A 187 -9.65 -2.85 -7.90
CA THR A 187 -10.37 -3.43 -9.05
C THR A 187 -9.69 -3.15 -10.37
N SER A 188 -9.20 -1.94 -10.62
CA SER A 188 -8.59 -1.57 -11.90
C SER A 188 -7.06 -1.63 -11.85
N ALA A 189 -6.48 -2.71 -12.35
CA ALA A 189 -5.02 -2.82 -12.50
C ALA A 189 -4.46 -1.74 -13.44
N LEU A 190 -5.19 -1.36 -14.49
CA LEU A 190 -4.80 -0.29 -15.40
C LEU A 190 -4.63 1.05 -14.69
N ALA A 191 -5.61 1.45 -13.88
CA ALA A 191 -5.57 2.72 -13.17
C ALA A 191 -4.41 2.78 -12.15
N ILE A 192 -4.13 1.66 -11.46
CA ILE A 192 -3.00 1.51 -10.56
C ILE A 192 -1.67 1.65 -11.32
N LEU A 193 -1.54 0.99 -12.49
CA LEU A 193 -0.32 1.04 -13.30
C LEU A 193 -0.06 2.45 -13.86
N ILE A 194 -1.09 3.21 -14.24
CA ILE A 194 -0.93 4.61 -14.65
C ILE A 194 -0.28 5.42 -13.51
N GLY A 195 -0.79 5.29 -12.30
CA GLY A 195 -0.21 5.94 -11.13
C GLY A 195 1.21 5.45 -10.81
N ALA A 196 1.47 4.15 -10.94
CA ALA A 196 2.79 3.56 -10.73
C ALA A 196 3.84 4.09 -11.72
N VAL A 197 3.48 4.16 -13.01
CA VAL A 197 4.35 4.72 -14.06
C VAL A 197 4.63 6.19 -13.78
N PHE A 198 3.63 6.96 -13.35
CA PHE A 198 3.83 8.34 -12.92
C PHE A 198 4.88 8.44 -11.81
N LEU A 199 4.78 7.63 -10.73
CA LEU A 199 5.75 7.64 -9.63
C LEU A 199 7.17 7.26 -10.08
N LEU A 200 7.30 6.33 -11.02
CA LEU A 200 8.59 5.92 -11.59
C LEU A 200 9.23 7.02 -12.43
N ILE A 201 8.45 7.71 -13.29
CA ILE A 201 8.94 8.80 -14.15
C ILE A 201 9.49 9.94 -13.29
N PHE A 202 8.77 10.32 -12.23
CA PHE A 202 9.20 11.37 -11.31
C PHE A 202 10.21 10.89 -10.26
N LYS A 203 10.64 9.62 -10.32
CA LYS A 203 11.61 9.01 -9.39
C LYS A 203 11.18 9.14 -7.92
N VAL A 204 9.89 9.09 -7.67
CA VAL A 204 9.32 9.10 -6.32
C VAL A 204 9.51 7.75 -5.66
N ILE A 205 9.42 6.65 -6.40
CA ILE A 205 9.64 5.28 -5.90
C ILE A 205 10.80 4.61 -6.64
N ASP A 206 11.46 3.64 -5.95
CA ASP A 206 12.46 2.78 -6.57
C ASP A 206 11.77 1.54 -7.19
N TRP A 207 12.07 1.23 -8.44
CA TRP A 207 11.51 0.10 -9.17
C TRP A 207 11.90 -1.27 -8.59
N ARG A 208 12.97 -1.33 -7.77
CA ARG A 208 13.49 -2.58 -7.21
C ARG A 208 12.47 -3.31 -6.36
N ILE A 209 11.79 -2.61 -5.45
CA ILE A 209 10.80 -3.21 -4.55
C ILE A 209 9.63 -3.81 -5.33
N PRO A 210 8.90 -3.06 -6.18
CA PRO A 210 7.76 -3.63 -6.90
C PRO A 210 8.16 -4.76 -7.85
N CYS A 211 9.27 -4.61 -8.58
CA CYS A 211 9.71 -5.63 -9.54
C CYS A 211 10.13 -6.92 -8.83
N THR A 212 10.88 -6.84 -7.74
CA THR A 212 11.28 -8.04 -6.98
C THR A 212 10.09 -8.66 -6.26
N TYR A 213 9.17 -7.87 -5.75
CA TYR A 213 7.95 -8.36 -5.11
C TYR A 213 7.08 -9.13 -6.11
N ILE A 214 6.73 -8.51 -7.24
CA ILE A 214 5.90 -9.15 -8.28
C ILE A 214 6.62 -10.36 -8.89
N GLY A 215 7.92 -10.25 -9.15
CA GLY A 215 8.73 -11.34 -9.72
C GLY A 215 8.84 -12.55 -8.80
N SER A 216 9.14 -12.35 -7.52
CA SER A 216 9.21 -13.44 -6.54
C SER A 216 7.85 -14.07 -6.26
N PHE A 217 6.78 -13.27 -6.24
CA PHE A 217 5.41 -13.77 -6.15
C PHE A 217 5.07 -14.64 -7.37
N ALA A 218 5.39 -14.19 -8.59
CA ALA A 218 5.15 -14.96 -9.80
C ALA A 218 5.89 -16.32 -9.78
N ILE A 219 7.17 -16.32 -9.39
CA ILE A 219 7.96 -17.55 -9.24
C ILE A 219 7.31 -18.48 -8.20
N PHE A 220 6.87 -17.93 -7.06
CA PHE A 220 6.22 -18.71 -6.01
C PHE A 220 4.92 -19.36 -6.49
N VAL A 221 4.09 -18.62 -7.24
CA VAL A 221 2.84 -19.13 -7.83
C VAL A 221 3.11 -20.25 -8.83
N ILE A 222 4.13 -20.12 -9.69
CA ILE A 222 4.51 -21.17 -10.67
C ILE A 222 4.96 -22.44 -9.95
N LEU A 223 5.73 -22.31 -8.86
CA LEU A 223 6.28 -23.47 -8.13
C LEU A 223 5.25 -24.17 -7.25
N PHE A 224 4.37 -23.41 -6.59
CA PHE A 224 3.48 -23.93 -5.54
C PHE A 224 1.99 -23.81 -5.87
N GLY A 225 1.61 -23.11 -6.96
CA GLY A 225 0.20 -22.88 -7.33
C GLY A 225 -0.56 -24.10 -7.85
N GLY A 226 0.13 -25.23 -8.10
CA GLY A 226 -0.48 -26.47 -8.59
C GLY A 226 -0.88 -26.47 -10.08
N HIS A 227 -0.79 -25.33 -10.77
CA HIS A 227 -1.11 -25.17 -12.20
C HIS A 227 0.16 -25.08 -13.07
N GLY A 228 1.36 -25.25 -12.49
CA GLY A 228 2.62 -25.14 -13.21
C GLY A 228 2.84 -23.75 -13.82
N ALA A 229 3.36 -23.70 -15.05
CA ALA A 229 3.63 -22.46 -15.78
C ALA A 229 2.43 -21.99 -16.63
N ASP A 230 1.18 -22.19 -16.16
CA ASP A 230 0.00 -21.65 -16.85
C ASP A 230 -0.01 -20.12 -16.75
N GLY A 231 0.23 -19.49 -17.91
CA GLY A 231 0.28 -18.01 -18.00
C GLY A 231 -1.06 -17.35 -17.68
N TYR A 232 -2.17 -18.02 -17.95
CA TYR A 232 -3.51 -17.49 -17.65
C TYR A 232 -3.74 -17.43 -16.14
N TYR A 233 -3.51 -18.52 -15.43
CA TYR A 233 -3.60 -18.59 -13.98
C TYR A 233 -2.64 -17.59 -13.30
N LEU A 234 -1.43 -17.45 -13.83
CA LEU A 234 -0.47 -16.49 -13.31
C LEU A 234 -0.97 -15.06 -13.44
N LEU A 235 -1.56 -14.68 -14.58
CA LEU A 235 -2.11 -13.35 -14.79
C LEU A 235 -3.34 -13.09 -13.90
N GLU A 236 -4.23 -14.07 -13.69
CA GLU A 236 -5.34 -13.99 -12.74
C GLU A 236 -4.81 -13.68 -11.32
N GLN A 237 -3.75 -14.36 -10.90
CA GLN A 237 -3.12 -14.14 -9.60
C GLN A 237 -2.40 -12.80 -9.48
N LEU A 238 -1.79 -12.30 -10.55
CA LEU A 238 -1.10 -11.00 -10.56
C LEU A 238 -2.07 -9.83 -10.59
N LEU A 239 -3.09 -9.89 -11.44
CA LEU A 239 -4.04 -8.79 -11.63
C LEU A 239 -5.16 -8.80 -10.57
N GLY A 240 -5.46 -9.97 -10.00
CA GLY A 240 -6.50 -10.13 -8.99
C GLY A 240 -6.07 -9.67 -7.60
N GLY A 241 -7.00 -9.05 -6.87
CA GLY A 241 -6.81 -8.57 -5.49
C GLY A 241 -5.81 -7.43 -5.37
N GLY A 242 -5.45 -7.13 -4.13
CA GLY A 242 -4.64 -5.97 -3.78
C GLY A 242 -3.16 -6.03 -4.09
N LEU A 243 -2.66 -7.01 -4.87
CA LEU A 243 -1.23 -7.16 -5.12
C LEU A 243 -0.65 -5.94 -5.84
N MET A 244 -1.31 -5.46 -6.89
CA MET A 244 -0.84 -4.30 -7.66
C MET A 244 -0.82 -3.03 -6.81
N LEU A 245 -1.89 -2.73 -6.08
CA LEU A 245 -1.94 -1.57 -5.19
C LEU A 245 -0.91 -1.72 -4.05
N GLY A 246 -0.79 -2.91 -3.48
CA GLY A 246 0.18 -3.24 -2.45
C GLY A 246 1.62 -3.07 -2.90
N ALA A 247 2.00 -3.60 -4.05
CA ALA A 247 3.37 -3.58 -4.55
C ALA A 247 3.84 -2.18 -4.97
N TRP A 248 2.96 -1.38 -5.60
CA TRP A 248 3.35 -0.09 -6.16
C TRP A 248 3.18 1.10 -5.19
N PHE A 249 2.22 1.05 -4.26
CA PHE A 249 1.90 2.19 -3.39
C PHE A 249 2.10 1.92 -1.90
N MET A 250 2.00 0.66 -1.46
CA MET A 250 2.04 0.36 -0.03
C MET A 250 3.37 -0.25 0.43
N ALA A 251 3.96 -1.11 -0.41
CA ALA A 251 5.27 -1.69 -0.13
C ALA A 251 6.43 -0.73 -0.42
N THR A 252 6.16 0.38 -1.08
CA THR A 252 7.13 1.44 -1.42
C THR A 252 7.05 2.65 -0.49
N ASP A 253 6.43 2.53 0.66
CA ASP A 253 6.36 3.59 1.66
C ASP A 253 7.77 3.94 2.18
N TYR A 254 8.13 5.22 2.19
CA TYR A 254 9.47 5.69 2.56
C TYR A 254 9.90 5.32 3.99
N VAL A 255 8.94 5.27 4.91
CA VAL A 255 9.22 5.04 6.34
C VAL A 255 9.42 3.56 6.63
N THR A 256 8.68 2.71 5.95
CA THR A 256 8.60 1.28 6.23
C THR A 256 9.23 0.43 5.12
N THR A 257 10.35 0.92 4.56
CA THR A 257 11.14 0.21 3.55
C THR A 257 12.64 0.29 3.85
N PRO A 258 13.44 -0.73 3.48
CA PRO A 258 14.89 -0.70 3.68
C PRO A 258 15.55 0.41 2.87
N ILE A 259 16.49 1.13 3.48
CA ILE A 259 17.26 2.21 2.83
C ILE A 259 18.26 1.64 1.83
N THR A 260 18.86 0.47 2.12
CA THR A 260 19.90 -0.12 1.28
C THR A 260 19.32 -0.77 0.02
N LYS A 261 19.99 -0.59 -1.12
CA LYS A 261 19.57 -1.19 -2.39
C LYS A 261 19.48 -2.72 -2.33
N ARG A 262 20.39 -3.38 -1.60
CA ARG A 262 20.36 -4.82 -1.36
C ARG A 262 19.19 -5.20 -0.45
N GLY A 263 18.94 -4.40 0.58
CA GLY A 263 17.79 -4.59 1.48
C GLY A 263 16.46 -4.50 0.73
N GLN A 264 16.32 -3.60 -0.22
CA GLN A 264 15.11 -3.47 -1.06
C GLN A 264 14.84 -4.75 -1.87
N LEU A 265 15.88 -5.35 -2.45
CA LEU A 265 15.74 -6.62 -3.18
C LEU A 265 15.31 -7.77 -2.25
N VAL A 266 15.97 -7.91 -1.10
CA VAL A 266 15.64 -8.93 -0.10
C VAL A 266 14.22 -8.74 0.43
N TYR A 267 13.84 -7.51 0.72
CA TYR A 267 12.51 -7.15 1.19
C TYR A 267 11.44 -7.54 0.16
N GLY A 268 11.63 -7.18 -1.13
CA GLY A 268 10.70 -7.54 -2.19
C GLY A 268 10.54 -9.06 -2.35
N VAL A 269 11.64 -9.83 -2.26
CA VAL A 269 11.58 -11.31 -2.30
C VAL A 269 10.78 -11.86 -1.12
N ILE A 270 11.02 -11.37 0.09
CA ILE A 270 10.28 -11.81 1.28
C ILE A 270 8.79 -11.52 1.11
N LEU A 271 8.42 -10.32 0.64
CA LEU A 271 7.03 -9.95 0.42
C LEU A 271 6.34 -10.86 -0.59
N GLY A 272 7.02 -11.18 -1.72
CA GLY A 272 6.46 -12.06 -2.74
C GLY A 272 6.23 -13.48 -2.25
N CYS A 273 7.20 -14.04 -1.54
CA CYS A 273 7.07 -15.37 -0.94
C CYS A 273 5.95 -15.41 0.11
N LEU A 274 5.87 -14.42 1.00
CA LEU A 274 4.83 -14.34 2.03
C LEU A 274 3.43 -14.17 1.41
N THR A 275 3.30 -13.30 0.42
CA THR A 275 2.01 -13.11 -0.28
C THR A 275 1.58 -14.38 -0.98
N GLY A 276 2.50 -15.08 -1.66
CA GLY A 276 2.23 -16.36 -2.30
C GLY A 276 1.81 -17.43 -1.29
N LEU A 277 2.50 -17.49 -0.16
CA LEU A 277 2.17 -18.41 0.93
C LEU A 277 0.78 -18.15 1.48
N PHE A 278 0.45 -16.91 1.79
CA PHE A 278 -0.88 -16.56 2.30
C PHE A 278 -1.99 -16.80 1.29
N ARG A 279 -1.76 -16.56 -0.01
CA ARG A 279 -2.79 -16.79 -1.04
C ARG A 279 -3.05 -18.26 -1.33
N ILE A 280 -1.98 -19.05 -1.45
CA ILE A 280 -2.11 -20.47 -1.84
C ILE A 280 -2.52 -21.31 -0.64
N PHE A 281 -1.85 -21.15 0.50
CA PHE A 281 -2.05 -21.98 1.68
C PHE A 281 -2.95 -21.35 2.74
N GLY A 282 -3.17 -20.03 2.67
CA GLY A 282 -4.01 -19.34 3.64
C GLY A 282 -5.51 -19.56 3.44
N ALA A 283 -6.28 -19.36 4.49
CA ALA A 283 -7.75 -19.40 4.45
C ALA A 283 -8.35 -18.23 3.66
N SER A 284 -7.72 -17.05 3.71
CA SER A 284 -8.13 -15.85 2.97
C SER A 284 -7.49 -15.82 1.60
N ALA A 285 -8.23 -15.41 0.57
CA ALA A 285 -7.70 -15.17 -0.75
C ALA A 285 -6.78 -13.93 -0.80
N GLU A 286 -6.92 -13.02 0.16
CA GLU A 286 -6.16 -11.76 0.23
C GLU A 286 -5.11 -11.81 1.33
N GLY A 287 -3.85 -12.02 0.95
CA GLY A 287 -2.71 -12.07 1.89
C GLY A 287 -1.77 -10.86 1.85
N VAL A 288 -1.97 -9.93 0.91
CA VAL A 288 -1.04 -8.82 0.63
C VAL A 288 -0.82 -7.92 1.86
N SER A 289 -1.90 -7.52 2.53
CA SER A 289 -1.82 -6.64 3.69
C SER A 289 -1.02 -7.25 4.84
N TYR A 290 -1.26 -8.53 5.13
CA TYR A 290 -0.53 -9.27 6.16
C TYR A 290 0.94 -9.45 5.78
N ALA A 291 1.22 -9.76 4.51
CA ALA A 291 2.58 -9.94 4.03
C ALA A 291 3.40 -8.64 4.17
N ILE A 292 2.83 -7.50 3.78
CA ILE A 292 3.53 -6.21 3.87
C ILE A 292 3.76 -5.82 5.34
N ILE A 293 2.76 -5.97 6.22
CA ILE A 293 2.93 -5.67 7.65
C ILE A 293 4.03 -6.54 8.25
N PHE A 294 4.00 -7.85 7.98
CA PHE A 294 5.03 -8.75 8.47
C PHE A 294 6.41 -8.39 7.91
N GLY A 295 6.48 -8.05 6.62
CA GLY A 295 7.70 -7.56 5.99
C GLY A 295 8.23 -6.28 6.64
N ASN A 296 7.35 -5.33 6.98
CA ASN A 296 7.73 -4.08 7.67
C ASN A 296 8.39 -4.37 9.02
N LEU A 297 7.90 -5.35 9.79
CA LEU A 297 8.48 -5.75 11.07
C LEU A 297 9.88 -6.38 10.91
N LEU A 298 10.19 -6.94 9.74
CA LEU A 298 11.51 -7.52 9.45
C LEU A 298 12.55 -6.50 8.99
N ILE A 299 12.15 -5.26 8.67
CA ILE A 299 13.07 -4.24 8.13
C ILE A 299 14.30 -4.01 9.01
N PRO A 300 14.22 -3.87 10.34
CA PRO A 300 15.42 -3.68 11.17
C PRO A 300 16.41 -4.84 11.06
N VAL A 301 15.92 -6.08 10.84
CA VAL A 301 16.77 -7.25 10.63
C VAL A 301 17.41 -7.21 9.25
N ILE A 302 16.61 -6.90 8.20
CA ILE A 302 17.10 -6.77 6.83
C ILE A 302 18.18 -5.70 6.73
N GLU A 303 17.97 -4.56 7.37
CA GLU A 303 18.95 -3.47 7.36
C GLU A 303 20.26 -3.88 8.02
N ARG A 304 20.22 -4.52 9.18
CA ARG A 304 21.44 -5.02 9.87
C ARG A 304 22.25 -5.97 8.97
N LEU A 305 21.59 -6.80 8.17
CA LEU A 305 22.24 -7.74 7.27
C LEU A 305 22.75 -7.10 5.98
N THR A 306 22.21 -5.95 5.58
CA THR A 306 22.46 -5.33 4.27
C THR A 306 23.23 -4.02 4.34
N VAL A 307 23.51 -3.49 5.56
CA VAL A 307 24.34 -2.28 5.75
C VAL A 307 25.74 -2.54 5.17
N PRO A 308 26.22 -1.68 4.25
CA PRO A 308 27.57 -1.81 3.71
C PRO A 308 28.62 -1.55 4.79
N THR A 309 29.74 -2.24 4.69
CA THR A 309 30.88 -2.00 5.57
C THR A 309 31.39 -0.56 5.39
N ALA A 310 31.68 0.13 6.50
CA ALA A 310 32.17 1.51 6.47
C ALA A 310 33.52 1.56 5.72
N PHE A 311 33.74 2.67 4.98
CA PHE A 311 35.02 2.91 4.29
C PHE A 311 36.18 2.80 5.29
N GLY A 312 37.24 2.03 4.92
CA GLY A 312 38.40 1.78 5.79
C GLY A 312 38.27 0.63 6.79
N LYS A 313 37.07 0.02 6.96
CA LYS A 313 36.89 -1.19 7.80
C LYS A 313 36.86 -2.50 7.01
N GLY A 314 37.10 -2.45 5.70
CA GLY A 314 37.21 -3.64 4.85
C GLY A 314 38.55 -4.34 5.10
N GLY A 315 38.55 -5.46 5.82
CA GLY A 315 39.75 -6.30 5.96
C GLY A 315 39.97 -7.05 7.27
N VAL A 316 39.17 -6.81 8.30
CA VAL A 316 39.25 -7.70 9.48
C VAL A 316 38.35 -8.91 9.21
N LYS A 317 38.90 -9.94 8.55
CA LYS A 317 38.39 -11.30 8.70
C LYS A 317 38.51 -11.64 10.17
N HIS A 318 37.39 -11.83 10.85
CA HIS A 318 37.38 -12.56 12.11
C HIS A 318 37.79 -14.00 11.77
N GLU A 319 39.08 -14.29 11.84
CA GLU A 319 39.53 -15.66 12.08
C GLU A 319 38.99 -16.08 13.45
N LYS A 320 38.11 -17.04 13.43
CA LYS A 320 37.82 -17.92 14.54
C LYS A 320 38.46 -19.23 14.27
#